data_89e5bf966e3b6557e02809ed4fb6166c
#
_entry.id   89e5bf966e3b6557e02809ed4fb6166c
#
_cell.length_a   1.000
_cell.length_b   1.000
_cell.length_c   1.000
_cell.angle_alpha   90.00
_cell.angle_beta   90.00
_cell.angle_gamma   90.00
#
_symmetry.space_group_name_H-M   'P 1'
#
loop_
_entity.id
_entity.type
_entity.pdbx_description
1 polymer ?
#
loop_
_entity_poly.entity_id
_entity_poly.type
_entity_poly.pdbx_seq_one_letter_code
_entity_poly.pdbx_strand_id
1 'polypeptide(L)'
;MRVAIGALAMLLGAAAPPPGALSCSGCHGGVAPLPVLAGRDPDEIVARLDEFRAGTRAATVMDRISKGFSHDDSVAIAAWWATQK
;
A
#
# COMPACT_ATOMS: atom_id res chain seq x y z
N MET A 1 0.28 19.72 -28.52
CA MET A 1 0.25 18.27 -28.73
C MET A 1 0.96 17.50 -27.65
N ARG A 2 2.19 17.87 -27.33
CA ARG A 2 2.96 17.18 -26.30
C ARG A 2 2.36 17.31 -24.91
N VAL A 3 1.76 18.45 -24.62
CA VAL A 3 1.12 18.69 -23.32
C VAL A 3 -0.06 17.75 -23.08
N ALA A 4 -0.84 17.47 -24.13
CA ALA A 4 -1.99 16.58 -24.01
C ALA A 4 -1.56 15.15 -23.68
N ILE A 5 -0.44 14.70 -24.26
CA ILE A 5 0.09 13.37 -23.98
C ILE A 5 0.56 13.25 -22.52
N GLY A 6 1.23 14.29 -22.03
CA GLY A 6 1.66 14.30 -20.63
C GLY A 6 0.51 14.28 -19.64
N ALA A 7 -0.55 15.04 -19.92
CA ALA A 7 -1.73 15.06 -19.05
C ALA A 7 -2.42 13.70 -19.02
N LEU A 8 -2.52 13.04 -20.16
CA LEU A 8 -3.13 11.71 -20.23
C LEU A 8 -2.33 10.68 -19.42
N ALA A 9 -1.00 10.73 -19.53
CA ALA A 9 -0.15 9.81 -18.77
C ALA A 9 -0.32 9.99 -17.26
N MET A 10 -0.46 11.21 -16.79
CA MET A 10 -0.71 11.49 -15.38
C MET A 10 -2.04 10.91 -14.91
N LEU A 11 -3.10 11.07 -15.68
CA LEU A 11 -4.40 10.53 -15.32
C LEU A 11 -4.37 9.01 -15.23
N LEU A 12 -3.73 8.35 -16.18
CA LEU A 12 -3.61 6.90 -16.15
C LEU A 12 -2.79 6.42 -14.95
N GLY A 13 -1.69 7.10 -14.65
CA GLY A 13 -0.83 6.76 -13.51
C GLY A 13 -1.52 6.92 -12.16
N ALA A 14 -2.47 7.86 -12.05
CA ALA A 14 -3.16 8.12 -10.79
C ALA A 14 -4.28 7.11 -10.49
N ALA A 15 -4.73 6.34 -11.49
CA ALA A 15 -5.93 5.51 -11.35
C ALA A 15 -5.66 4.08 -10.93
N ALA A 16 -4.51 3.50 -11.27
CA ALA A 16 -4.29 2.07 -11.10
C ALA A 16 -3.55 1.74 -9.80
N PRO A 17 -4.12 0.85 -8.96
CA PRO A 17 -3.38 0.35 -7.80
C PRO A 17 -2.25 -0.57 -8.24
N PRO A 18 -1.12 -0.58 -7.53
CA PRO A 18 -0.05 -1.52 -7.81
C PRO A 18 -0.46 -2.96 -7.43
N PRO A 19 0.26 -3.96 -7.96
CA PRO A 19 -0.02 -5.36 -7.61
C PRO A 19 0.02 -5.58 -6.10
N GLY A 20 -0.99 -6.26 -5.59
CA GLY A 20 -1.10 -6.58 -4.17
C GLY A 20 -1.80 -5.54 -3.33
N ALA A 21 -1.95 -4.30 -3.79
CA ALA A 21 -2.56 -3.24 -2.98
C ALA A 21 -4.01 -3.55 -2.60
N LEU A 22 -4.78 -4.13 -3.50
CA LEU A 22 -6.18 -4.45 -3.24
C LEU A 22 -6.36 -5.63 -2.29
N SER A 23 -5.35 -6.46 -2.13
CA SER A 23 -5.43 -7.57 -1.16
C SER A 23 -5.50 -7.07 0.28
N CYS A 24 -5.06 -5.85 0.54
CA CYS A 24 -5.14 -5.24 1.86
C CYS A 24 -6.56 -4.80 2.21
N SER A 25 -7.40 -4.54 1.22
CA SER A 25 -8.73 -3.97 1.42
C SER A 25 -9.67 -4.90 2.18
N GLY A 26 -9.46 -6.21 2.08
CA GLY A 26 -10.33 -7.19 2.74
C GLY A 26 -10.32 -7.07 4.27
N CYS A 27 -9.20 -6.62 4.84
CA CYS A 27 -9.05 -6.47 6.29
C CYS A 27 -8.88 -5.01 6.70
N HIS A 28 -8.16 -4.21 5.92
CA HIS A 28 -7.80 -2.83 6.27
C HIS A 28 -8.70 -1.79 5.61
N GLY A 29 -9.83 -2.19 5.10
CA GLY A 29 -10.78 -1.29 4.42
C GLY A 29 -11.81 -0.64 5.32
N GLY A 30 -11.57 -0.60 6.63
CA GLY A 30 -12.49 0.04 7.57
C GLY A 30 -13.18 -0.90 8.54
N VAL A 31 -12.73 -2.14 8.63
CA VAL A 31 -13.27 -3.12 9.59
C VAL A 31 -12.55 -2.97 10.93
N ALA A 32 -13.26 -2.51 11.94
CA ALA A 32 -12.70 -2.39 13.29
C ALA A 32 -12.46 -3.78 13.89
N PRO A 33 -11.41 -3.98 14.72
CA PRO A 33 -10.46 -2.98 15.23
C PRO A 33 -9.21 -2.80 14.36
N LEU A 34 -9.21 -3.32 13.13
CA LEU A 34 -8.03 -3.25 12.28
C LEU A 34 -7.78 -1.82 11.79
N PRO A 35 -6.52 -1.39 11.71
CA PRO A 35 -6.22 -0.02 11.28
C PRO A 35 -6.57 0.20 9.80
N VAL A 36 -7.15 1.35 9.52
CA VAL A 36 -7.45 1.78 8.16
C VAL A 36 -6.17 2.30 7.53
N LEU A 37 -5.84 1.81 6.34
CA LEU A 37 -4.63 2.23 5.62
C LEU A 37 -4.82 3.50 4.81
N ALA A 38 -6.03 3.76 4.36
CA ALA A 38 -6.33 4.91 3.51
C ALA A 38 -5.90 6.21 4.18
N GLY A 39 -5.11 7.02 3.46
CA GLY A 39 -4.67 8.31 3.95
C GLY A 39 -3.54 8.29 4.98
N ARG A 40 -3.01 7.12 5.33
CA ARG A 40 -1.88 7.06 6.28
C ARG A 40 -0.58 7.49 5.62
N ASP A 41 0.36 7.91 6.47
CA ASP A 41 1.72 8.24 6.03
C ASP A 41 2.34 7.03 5.33
N PRO A 42 2.79 7.16 4.07
CA PRO A 42 3.36 6.03 3.35
C PRO A 42 4.63 5.48 4.00
N ASP A 43 5.45 6.32 4.61
CA ASP A 43 6.66 5.86 5.29
C ASP A 43 6.30 4.99 6.49
N GLU A 44 5.24 5.30 7.19
CA GLU A 44 4.75 4.49 8.31
C GLU A 44 4.28 3.11 7.79
N ILE A 45 3.52 3.07 6.71
CA ILE A 45 3.05 1.81 6.14
C ILE A 45 4.23 0.93 5.74
N VAL A 46 5.23 1.50 5.07
CA VAL A 46 6.44 0.76 4.67
C VAL A 46 7.17 0.22 5.88
N ALA A 47 7.35 1.05 6.91
CA ALA A 47 8.05 0.64 8.11
C ALA A 47 7.35 -0.54 8.79
N ARG A 48 6.02 -0.50 8.89
CA ARG A 48 5.27 -1.61 9.50
C ARG A 48 5.37 -2.88 8.67
N LEU A 49 5.25 -2.79 7.35
CA LEU A 49 5.38 -3.95 6.47
C LEU A 49 6.78 -4.57 6.56
N ASP A 50 7.82 -3.73 6.61
CA ASP A 50 9.19 -4.21 6.76
C ASP A 50 9.39 -4.92 8.11
N GLU A 51 8.81 -4.39 9.19
CA GLU A 51 8.87 -5.01 10.51
C GLU A 51 8.18 -6.36 10.53
N PHE A 52 7.00 -6.47 9.93
CA PHE A 52 6.30 -7.75 9.85
C PHE A 52 7.09 -8.76 9.02
N ARG A 53 7.66 -8.32 7.91
CA ARG A 53 8.47 -9.21 7.05
C ARG A 53 9.72 -9.69 7.79
N ALA A 54 10.34 -8.83 8.56
CA ALA A 54 11.55 -9.17 9.33
C ALA A 54 11.25 -9.96 10.60
N GLY A 55 9.98 -10.03 11.02
CA GLY A 55 9.60 -10.71 12.24
C GLY A 55 9.87 -9.93 13.52
N THR A 56 10.11 -8.63 13.42
CA THR A 56 10.39 -7.78 14.59
C THR A 56 9.14 -7.18 15.21
N ARG A 57 7.99 -7.37 14.57
CA ARG A 57 6.71 -6.88 15.07
C ARG A 57 5.74 -8.04 15.26
N ALA A 58 5.11 -8.12 16.43
CA ALA A 58 4.15 -9.17 16.73
C ALA A 58 2.93 -9.09 15.80
N ALA A 59 2.49 -10.22 15.29
CA ALA A 59 1.36 -10.30 14.39
C ALA A 59 0.71 -11.68 14.44
N THR A 60 -0.56 -11.74 14.05
CA THR A 60 -1.25 -13.04 13.86
C THR A 60 -1.19 -13.50 12.41
N VAL A 61 -1.25 -12.58 11.44
CA VAL A 61 -1.27 -12.91 10.02
C VAL A 61 -0.38 -12.00 9.17
N MET A 62 -0.14 -10.76 9.61
CA MET A 62 0.62 -9.81 8.79
C MET A 62 2.06 -10.25 8.54
N ASP A 63 2.65 -11.02 9.45
CA ASP A 63 3.99 -11.57 9.25
C ASP A 63 4.04 -12.50 8.04
N ARG A 64 2.97 -13.23 7.76
CA ARG A 64 2.88 -14.11 6.60
C ARG A 64 2.56 -13.34 5.33
N ILE A 65 1.64 -12.41 5.41
CA ILE A 65 1.23 -11.60 4.26
C ILE A 65 2.40 -10.76 3.75
N SER A 66 3.12 -10.11 4.66
CA SER A 66 4.21 -9.21 4.28
C SER A 66 5.39 -9.94 3.62
N LYS A 67 5.57 -11.22 3.90
CA LYS A 67 6.62 -12.02 3.25
C LYS A 67 6.38 -12.24 1.76
N GLY A 68 5.16 -12.02 1.29
CA GLY A 68 4.82 -12.10 -0.13
C GLY A 68 5.23 -10.86 -0.93
N PHE A 69 5.71 -9.82 -0.26
CA PHE A 69 6.06 -8.55 -0.91
C PHE A 69 7.51 -8.17 -0.62
N SER A 70 8.21 -7.68 -1.65
CA SER A 70 9.53 -7.09 -1.47
C SER A 70 9.40 -5.71 -0.83
N HIS A 71 10.52 -5.12 -0.44
CA HIS A 71 10.54 -3.74 0.03
C HIS A 71 9.99 -2.79 -1.04
N ASP A 72 10.38 -2.98 -2.30
CA ASP A 72 9.89 -2.14 -3.40
C ASP A 72 8.38 -2.29 -3.61
N ASP A 73 7.86 -3.51 -3.50
CA ASP A 73 6.41 -3.73 -3.53
C ASP A 73 5.72 -2.96 -2.40
N SER A 74 6.28 -3.01 -1.22
CA SER A 74 5.73 -2.33 -0.05
C SER A 74 5.71 -0.80 -0.25
N VAL A 75 6.76 -0.25 -0.85
CA VAL A 75 6.82 1.19 -1.16
C VAL A 75 5.70 1.58 -2.12
N ALA A 76 5.50 0.81 -3.18
CA ALA A 76 4.44 1.09 -4.16
C ALA A 76 3.05 0.97 -3.54
N ILE A 77 2.82 -0.08 -2.76
CA ILE A 77 1.53 -0.32 -2.08
C ILE A 77 1.24 0.81 -1.09
N ALA A 78 2.23 1.20 -0.31
CA ALA A 78 2.07 2.27 0.68
C ALA A 78 1.76 3.61 0.02
N ALA A 79 2.45 3.93 -1.08
CA ALA A 79 2.20 5.16 -1.82
C ALA A 79 0.76 5.22 -2.34
N TRP A 80 0.25 4.11 -2.84
CA TRP A 80 -1.13 4.05 -3.33
C TRP A 80 -2.14 4.25 -2.19
N TRP A 81 -1.98 3.51 -1.08
CA TRP A 81 -2.90 3.63 0.06
C TRP A 81 -2.89 5.03 0.67
N ALA A 82 -1.73 5.68 0.71
CA ALA A 82 -1.62 7.04 1.25
C ALA A 82 -2.49 8.05 0.49
N THR A 83 -2.77 7.79 -0.79
CA THR A 83 -3.60 8.68 -1.62
C THR A 83 -5.09 8.37 -1.52
N GLN A 84 -5.49 7.29 -0.87
CA GLN A 84 -6.90 6.92 -0.72
C GLN A 84 -7.56 7.71 0.40
N LYS A 85 -8.88 7.82 0.34
CA LYS A 85 -9.64 8.60 1.34
C LYS A 85 -10.69 7.77 2.05
#